data_f68479cad12f325ddc243b2316e06149
#
_entry.id   f68479cad12f325ddc243b2316e06149
#
_cell.length_a   1.000
_cell.length_b   1.000
_cell.length_c   1.000
_cell.angle_alpha   90.00
_cell.angle_beta   90.00
_cell.angle_gamma   90.00
#
_symmetry.space_group_name_H-M   'P 1'
#
loop_
_entity.id
_entity.type
_entity.pdbx_description
1 polymer ?
#
loop_
_entity_poly.entity_id
_entity_poly.type
_entity_poly.pdbx_seq_one_letter_code
_entity_poly.pdbx_strand_id
1 'polypeptide(L)'
;MRVIIENTAAEAGRWAAEYVAAQINAKAAVSSEPFVLGLPTGSTPLGMYNGLIELYKAGKVSFANVVTFNMDEYVGLPEEHPESYHSFMWNNFFSHIDIKKENVNILNGNAEDLDAECADYEARIEAAGGIDLFIGGVGEDGHLAFNEPFSSLNSRTRIKTLTEDTIIVNSRFFDNDVNKVPKLALTVGVGTVCSAKQVMVLALGHKKARAVQQCVEGAVSHAWTITALQMHPKGILVCDEPAVGELKVNTYRYFKDIEKGNL
;
A
#
# COMPACT_ATOMS: atom_id res chain seq x y z
N MET A 1 -0.55 1.03 -17.46
CA MET A 1 -1.22 0.68 -16.19
C MET A 1 -2.18 -0.47 -16.46
N ARG A 2 -2.16 -1.52 -15.63
CA ARG A 2 -3.17 -2.60 -15.62
C ARG A 2 -4.32 -2.21 -14.67
N VAL A 3 -5.54 -2.58 -14.99
CA VAL A 3 -6.70 -2.42 -14.08
C VAL A 3 -7.41 -3.76 -13.97
N ILE A 4 -7.24 -4.38 -12.82
CA ILE A 4 -7.82 -5.68 -12.49
C ILE A 4 -9.17 -5.41 -11.81
N ILE A 5 -10.23 -5.99 -12.34
CA ILE A 5 -11.59 -5.80 -11.79
C ILE A 5 -12.13 -7.18 -11.41
N GLU A 6 -12.18 -7.44 -10.13
CA GLU A 6 -12.74 -8.68 -9.58
C GLU A 6 -14.18 -8.48 -9.12
N ASN A 7 -14.97 -9.56 -9.04
CA ASN A 7 -16.39 -9.40 -8.70
C ASN A 7 -16.59 -8.98 -7.24
N THR A 8 -15.68 -9.39 -6.36
CA THR A 8 -15.76 -9.15 -4.93
C THR A 8 -14.42 -8.69 -4.34
N ALA A 9 -14.45 -8.01 -3.19
CA ALA A 9 -13.27 -7.66 -2.43
C ALA A 9 -12.42 -8.89 -2.03
N ALA A 10 -13.07 -10.03 -1.78
CA ALA A 10 -12.37 -11.27 -1.46
C ALA A 10 -11.59 -11.83 -2.66
N GLU A 11 -12.17 -11.76 -3.86
CA GLU A 11 -11.49 -12.17 -5.11
C GLU A 11 -10.33 -11.23 -5.43
N ALA A 12 -10.53 -9.90 -5.28
CA ALA A 12 -9.46 -8.92 -5.45
C ALA A 12 -8.30 -9.13 -4.47
N GLY A 13 -8.58 -9.41 -3.20
CA GLY A 13 -7.57 -9.75 -2.20
C GLY A 13 -6.81 -11.03 -2.54
N ARG A 14 -7.50 -12.05 -3.04
CA ARG A 14 -6.88 -13.32 -3.48
C ARG A 14 -5.99 -13.11 -4.69
N TRP A 15 -6.49 -12.41 -5.72
CA TRP A 15 -5.69 -12.08 -6.90
C TRP A 15 -4.41 -11.35 -6.51
N ALA A 16 -4.49 -10.34 -5.63
CA ALA A 16 -3.33 -9.61 -5.15
C ALA A 16 -2.34 -10.50 -4.40
N ALA A 17 -2.83 -11.42 -3.54
CA ALA A 17 -1.97 -12.37 -2.82
C ALA A 17 -1.24 -13.32 -3.78
N GLU A 18 -1.94 -13.87 -4.77
CA GLU A 18 -1.36 -14.76 -5.77
C GLU A 18 -0.32 -14.02 -6.62
N TYR A 19 -0.59 -12.77 -7.00
CA TYR A 19 0.35 -11.94 -7.75
C TYR A 19 1.62 -11.67 -6.93
N VAL A 20 1.51 -11.25 -5.67
CA VAL A 20 2.66 -11.01 -4.78
C VAL A 20 3.49 -12.29 -4.62
N ALA A 21 2.85 -13.42 -4.33
CA ALA A 21 3.55 -14.69 -4.20
C ALA A 21 4.27 -15.11 -5.49
N ALA A 22 3.64 -14.89 -6.65
CA ALA A 22 4.27 -15.16 -7.95
C ALA A 22 5.51 -14.29 -8.18
N GLN A 23 5.47 -12.98 -7.82
CA GLN A 23 6.62 -12.08 -7.96
C GLN A 23 7.78 -12.49 -7.02
N ILE A 24 7.49 -12.84 -5.75
CA ILE A 24 8.49 -13.34 -4.80
C ILE A 24 9.17 -14.60 -5.37
N ASN A 25 8.39 -15.59 -5.79
CA ASN A 25 8.88 -16.83 -6.32
C ASN A 25 9.68 -16.64 -7.63
N ALA A 26 9.22 -15.76 -8.51
CA ALA A 26 9.92 -15.45 -9.76
C ALA A 26 11.31 -14.85 -9.50
N LYS A 27 11.46 -13.94 -8.53
CA LYS A 27 12.77 -13.41 -8.15
C LYS A 27 13.64 -14.48 -7.50
N ALA A 28 13.10 -15.26 -6.58
CA ALA A 28 13.83 -16.35 -5.91
C ALA A 28 14.35 -17.42 -6.86
N ALA A 29 13.67 -17.66 -7.99
CA ALA A 29 14.10 -18.61 -9.01
C ALA A 29 15.34 -18.16 -9.80
N VAL A 30 15.65 -16.87 -9.83
CA VAL A 30 16.72 -16.31 -10.69
C VAL A 30 17.76 -15.49 -9.92
N SER A 31 17.54 -15.25 -8.62
CA SER A 31 18.42 -14.40 -7.80
C SER A 31 18.41 -14.84 -6.34
N SER A 32 19.55 -14.73 -5.68
CA SER A 32 19.68 -14.84 -4.21
C SER A 32 19.39 -13.54 -3.48
N GLU A 33 19.28 -12.42 -4.20
CA GLU A 33 18.95 -11.13 -3.59
C GLU A 33 17.54 -11.13 -3.00
N PRO A 34 17.32 -10.47 -1.85
CA PRO A 34 16.00 -10.42 -1.23
C PRO A 34 14.96 -9.75 -2.13
N PHE A 35 13.71 -10.21 -2.05
CA PHE A 35 12.58 -9.50 -2.64
C PHE A 35 12.19 -8.34 -1.71
N VAL A 36 12.19 -7.12 -2.23
CA VAL A 36 11.88 -5.92 -1.44
C VAL A 36 10.44 -5.50 -1.68
N LEU A 37 9.62 -5.55 -0.62
CA LEU A 37 8.16 -5.40 -0.67
C LEU A 37 7.71 -4.17 0.15
N GLY A 38 7.07 -3.20 -0.50
CA GLY A 38 6.38 -2.10 0.15
C GLY A 38 4.97 -2.51 0.60
N LEU A 39 4.56 -2.17 1.82
CA LEU A 39 3.31 -2.65 2.43
C LEU A 39 2.48 -1.54 3.08
N PRO A 40 1.14 -1.52 2.87
CA PRO A 40 0.21 -0.64 3.54
C PRO A 40 -0.35 -1.25 4.82
N THR A 41 -0.95 -0.44 5.67
CA THR A 41 -1.82 -0.86 6.77
C THR A 41 -3.31 -0.62 6.45
N GLY A 42 -4.18 -0.80 7.43
CA GLY A 42 -5.62 -0.56 7.31
C GLY A 42 -6.42 -1.78 6.84
N SER A 43 -7.71 -1.61 6.64
CA SER A 43 -8.63 -2.72 6.36
C SER A 43 -8.55 -3.26 4.93
N THR A 44 -8.15 -2.44 3.96
CA THR A 44 -8.13 -2.81 2.54
C THR A 44 -7.18 -3.99 2.25
N PRO A 45 -5.92 -4.04 2.76
CA PRO A 45 -4.99 -5.12 2.44
C PRO A 45 -5.23 -6.41 3.22
N LEU A 46 -6.12 -6.46 4.20
CA LEU A 46 -6.32 -7.66 5.04
C LEU A 46 -6.67 -8.92 4.24
N GLY A 47 -7.49 -8.78 3.20
CA GLY A 47 -7.82 -9.91 2.32
C GLY A 47 -6.58 -10.46 1.60
N MET A 48 -5.69 -9.59 1.17
CA MET A 48 -4.41 -9.98 0.56
C MET A 48 -3.47 -10.61 1.61
N TYR A 49 -3.35 -10.04 2.82
CA TYR A 49 -2.51 -10.63 3.88
C TYR A 49 -2.97 -12.03 4.27
N ASN A 50 -4.28 -12.22 4.44
CA ASN A 50 -4.84 -13.54 4.73
C ASN A 50 -4.52 -14.54 3.59
N GLY A 51 -4.68 -14.14 2.33
CA GLY A 51 -4.33 -14.98 1.19
C GLY A 51 -2.83 -15.33 1.15
N LEU A 52 -1.94 -14.39 1.45
CA LEU A 52 -0.49 -14.63 1.55
C LEU A 52 -0.14 -15.60 2.69
N ILE A 53 -0.79 -15.47 3.84
CA ILE A 53 -0.63 -16.41 4.97
C ILE A 53 -1.09 -17.81 4.59
N GLU A 54 -2.21 -17.95 3.88
CA GLU A 54 -2.69 -19.23 3.37
C GLU A 54 -1.70 -19.85 2.37
N LEU A 55 -1.17 -19.06 1.44
CA LEU A 55 -0.16 -19.50 0.49
C LEU A 55 1.14 -19.93 1.18
N TYR A 56 1.58 -19.20 2.20
CA TYR A 56 2.73 -19.57 3.03
C TYR A 56 2.48 -20.89 3.76
N LYS A 57 1.35 -21.04 4.46
CA LYS A 57 0.99 -22.30 5.16
C LYS A 57 0.88 -23.48 4.22
N ALA A 58 0.50 -23.25 2.97
CA ALA A 58 0.46 -24.28 1.93
C ALA A 58 1.84 -24.56 1.28
N GLY A 59 2.92 -23.91 1.73
CA GLY A 59 4.27 -24.06 1.18
C GLY A 59 4.44 -23.50 -0.24
N LYS A 60 3.55 -22.59 -0.67
CA LYS A 60 3.57 -22.01 -2.02
C LYS A 60 4.42 -20.75 -2.11
N VAL A 61 4.77 -20.14 -0.99
CA VAL A 61 5.64 -18.95 -0.90
C VAL A 61 6.38 -18.97 0.44
N SER A 62 7.61 -18.44 0.47
CA SER A 62 8.37 -18.18 1.69
C SER A 62 8.76 -16.72 1.75
N PHE A 63 8.73 -16.14 2.94
CA PHE A 63 9.13 -14.76 3.21
C PHE A 63 10.52 -14.68 3.87
N ALA A 64 11.22 -15.80 4.04
CA ALA A 64 12.53 -15.86 4.69
C ALA A 64 13.59 -14.99 4.00
N ASN A 65 13.46 -14.74 2.69
CA ASN A 65 14.33 -13.86 1.90
C ASN A 65 13.55 -12.65 1.35
N VAL A 66 12.60 -12.12 2.14
CA VAL A 66 11.85 -10.90 1.82
C VAL A 66 12.27 -9.81 2.80
N VAL A 67 12.45 -8.59 2.30
CA VAL A 67 12.64 -7.36 3.10
C VAL A 67 11.41 -6.50 2.89
N THR A 68 10.83 -5.96 3.96
CA THR A 68 9.62 -5.13 3.86
C THR A 68 9.85 -3.69 4.29
N PHE A 69 9.12 -2.76 3.66
CA PHE A 69 9.05 -1.35 4.02
C PHE A 69 7.58 -0.93 4.12
N ASN A 70 7.14 -0.50 5.31
CA ASN A 70 5.78 0.03 5.48
C ASN A 70 5.65 1.46 4.97
N MET A 71 4.43 1.85 4.56
CA MET A 71 4.18 3.17 3.95
C MET A 71 4.29 4.31 4.95
N ASP A 72 3.91 4.08 6.19
CA ASP A 72 3.67 5.12 7.17
C ASP A 72 3.66 4.59 8.60
N GLU A 73 3.72 5.50 9.57
CA GLU A 73 3.49 5.27 11.00
C GLU A 73 3.07 6.58 11.66
N TYR A 74 2.25 6.50 12.71
CA TYR A 74 1.87 7.64 13.52
C TYR A 74 3.04 8.18 14.36
N VAL A 75 3.12 9.51 14.48
CA VAL A 75 4.09 10.15 15.37
C VAL A 75 3.56 10.19 16.80
N GLY A 76 4.40 9.81 17.75
CA GLY A 76 4.10 9.87 19.18
C GLY A 76 3.25 8.72 19.71
N LEU A 77 2.95 7.71 18.89
CA LEU A 77 2.24 6.52 19.31
C LEU A 77 3.26 5.42 19.66
N PRO A 78 3.23 4.83 20.87
CA PRO A 78 4.13 3.71 21.20
C PRO A 78 3.98 2.53 20.24
N GLU A 79 5.05 1.81 19.94
CA GLU A 79 5.02 0.65 19.04
C GLU A 79 4.03 -0.43 19.49
N GLU A 80 3.92 -0.62 20.82
CA GLU A 80 3.04 -1.61 21.45
C GLU A 80 1.58 -1.15 21.52
N HIS A 81 1.29 0.10 21.15
CA HIS A 81 -0.09 0.58 21.13
C HIS A 81 -0.89 -0.24 20.11
N PRO A 82 -2.12 -0.71 20.43
CA PRO A 82 -2.90 -1.56 19.52
C PRO A 82 -3.10 -0.95 18.12
N GLU A 83 -3.18 0.38 18.03
CA GLU A 83 -3.42 1.11 16.80
C GLU A 83 -2.14 1.63 16.12
N SER A 84 -0.94 1.30 16.65
CA SER A 84 0.30 1.54 15.93
C SER A 84 0.36 0.65 14.69
N TYR A 85 1.02 1.11 13.64
CA TYR A 85 1.18 0.29 12.44
C TYR A 85 2.19 -0.85 12.65
N HIS A 86 3.11 -0.71 13.62
CA HIS A 86 3.90 -1.82 14.13
C HIS A 86 3.01 -2.95 14.65
N SER A 87 2.15 -2.66 15.63
CA SER A 87 1.22 -3.66 16.19
C SER A 87 0.29 -4.21 15.14
N PHE A 88 -0.25 -3.37 14.25
CA PHE A 88 -1.10 -3.82 13.15
C PHE A 88 -0.40 -4.88 12.27
N MET A 89 0.82 -4.59 11.82
CA MET A 89 1.54 -5.49 10.91
C MET A 89 1.95 -6.80 11.58
N TRP A 90 2.41 -6.76 12.83
CA TRP A 90 2.72 -7.98 13.57
C TRP A 90 1.48 -8.82 13.84
N ASN A 91 0.38 -8.22 14.25
CA ASN A 91 -0.86 -8.93 14.56
C ASN A 91 -1.54 -9.55 13.34
N ASN A 92 -1.47 -8.87 12.17
CA ASN A 92 -2.22 -9.28 11.00
C ASN A 92 -1.39 -9.99 9.92
N PHE A 93 -0.06 -9.92 9.97
CA PHE A 93 0.76 -10.50 8.91
C PHE A 93 2.08 -11.11 9.39
N PHE A 94 3.00 -10.32 9.96
CA PHE A 94 4.39 -10.77 10.16
C PHE A 94 4.53 -11.96 11.12
N SER A 95 3.72 -12.04 12.20
CA SER A 95 3.76 -13.16 13.14
C SER A 95 3.22 -14.48 12.55
N HIS A 96 2.60 -14.43 11.37
CA HIS A 96 1.98 -15.58 10.73
C HIS A 96 2.80 -16.20 9.59
N ILE A 97 3.98 -15.64 9.29
CA ILE A 97 4.86 -16.03 8.18
C ILE A 97 6.31 -16.19 8.67
N ASP A 98 7.20 -16.66 7.80
CA ASP A 98 8.62 -16.93 8.13
C ASP A 98 9.55 -15.72 7.89
N ILE A 99 9.02 -14.49 7.88
CA ILE A 99 9.84 -13.30 7.71
C ILE A 99 10.79 -13.12 8.92
N LYS A 100 12.04 -12.74 8.66
CA LYS A 100 13.00 -12.41 9.72
C LYS A 100 12.71 -11.02 10.26
N LYS A 101 12.76 -10.85 11.59
CA LYS A 101 12.48 -9.57 12.24
C LYS A 101 13.38 -8.44 11.73
N GLU A 102 14.66 -8.73 11.51
CA GLU A 102 15.64 -7.79 10.96
C GLU A 102 15.36 -7.31 9.54
N ASN A 103 14.50 -8.02 8.81
CA ASN A 103 14.08 -7.66 7.45
C ASN A 103 12.81 -6.79 7.41
N VAL A 104 12.21 -6.51 8.57
CA VAL A 104 11.01 -5.68 8.67
C VAL A 104 11.42 -4.24 8.95
N ASN A 105 11.06 -3.33 8.06
CA ASN A 105 11.28 -1.89 8.22
C ASN A 105 9.93 -1.17 8.35
N ILE A 106 9.72 -0.54 9.50
CA ILE A 106 8.60 0.35 9.77
C ILE A 106 9.20 1.67 10.28
N LEU A 107 8.63 2.80 9.88
CA LEU A 107 9.07 4.12 10.32
C LEU A 107 8.93 4.25 11.85
N ASN A 108 9.93 4.85 12.50
CA ASN A 108 9.91 5.11 13.94
C ASN A 108 9.29 6.47 14.24
N GLY A 109 7.98 6.51 14.51
CA GLY A 109 7.26 7.72 14.89
C GLY A 109 7.66 8.32 16.24
N ASN A 110 8.54 7.66 16.99
CA ASN A 110 9.07 8.10 18.28
C ASN A 110 10.58 8.44 18.23
N ALA A 111 11.16 8.60 17.04
CA ALA A 111 12.53 9.02 16.87
C ALA A 111 12.76 10.43 17.46
N GLU A 112 13.93 10.67 18.05
CA GLU A 112 14.29 12.00 18.57
C GLU A 112 14.35 13.07 17.46
N ASP A 113 14.80 12.67 16.26
CA ASP A 113 14.85 13.49 15.05
C ASP A 113 14.06 12.78 13.95
N LEU A 114 12.84 13.24 13.72
CA LEU A 114 11.92 12.67 12.73
C LEU A 114 12.36 12.93 11.28
N ASP A 115 13.05 14.03 11.01
CA ASP A 115 13.59 14.31 9.67
C ASP A 115 14.78 13.38 9.36
N ALA A 116 15.64 13.12 10.36
CA ALA A 116 16.71 12.14 10.24
C ALA A 116 16.17 10.71 10.03
N GLU A 117 15.09 10.33 10.75
CA GLU A 117 14.43 9.03 10.55
C GLU A 117 13.89 8.90 9.12
N CYS A 118 13.24 9.94 8.59
CA CYS A 118 12.74 9.95 7.21
C CYS A 118 13.87 9.80 6.18
N ALA A 119 14.99 10.51 6.40
CA ALA A 119 16.16 10.42 5.52
C ALA A 119 16.83 9.03 5.58
N ASP A 120 16.97 8.46 6.78
CA ASP A 120 17.50 7.12 6.98
C ASP A 120 16.60 6.05 6.35
N TYR A 121 15.26 6.22 6.44
CA TYR A 121 14.32 5.30 5.81
C TYR A 121 14.50 5.24 4.29
N GLU A 122 14.67 6.40 3.64
CA GLU A 122 14.97 6.46 2.20
C GLU A 122 16.33 5.82 1.88
N ALA A 123 17.35 6.04 2.73
CA ALA A 123 18.67 5.42 2.57
C ALA A 123 18.61 3.89 2.73
N ARG A 124 17.80 3.38 3.67
CA ARG A 124 17.55 1.93 3.82
C ARG A 124 16.87 1.33 2.59
N ILE A 125 15.89 2.03 2.01
CA ILE A 125 15.25 1.60 0.75
C ILE A 125 16.28 1.53 -0.38
N GLU A 126 17.15 2.53 -0.52
CA GLU A 126 18.19 2.57 -1.53
C GLU A 126 19.22 1.45 -1.31
N ALA A 127 19.68 1.26 -0.08
CA ALA A 127 20.63 0.20 0.29
C ALA A 127 20.07 -1.22 0.03
N ALA A 128 18.74 -1.40 0.13
CA ALA A 128 18.07 -2.65 -0.24
C ALA A 128 17.95 -2.87 -1.76
N GLY A 129 18.44 -1.94 -2.59
CA GLY A 129 18.35 -2.00 -4.06
C GLY A 129 17.01 -1.47 -4.62
N GLY A 130 16.29 -0.66 -3.83
CA GLY A 130 14.96 -0.15 -4.14
C GLY A 130 13.88 -1.20 -3.94
N ILE A 131 12.63 -0.79 -4.03
CA ILE A 131 11.47 -1.66 -3.81
C ILE A 131 11.10 -2.39 -5.11
N ASP A 132 10.97 -3.71 -5.06
CA ASP A 132 10.56 -4.53 -6.20
C ASP A 132 9.07 -4.37 -6.52
N LEU A 133 8.23 -4.38 -5.48
CA LEU A 133 6.78 -4.18 -5.59
C LEU A 133 6.30 -3.35 -4.39
N PHE A 134 5.71 -2.19 -4.65
CA PHE A 134 5.05 -1.40 -3.63
C PHE A 134 3.54 -1.63 -3.68
N ILE A 135 2.99 -2.14 -2.58
CA ILE A 135 1.54 -2.29 -2.40
C ILE A 135 1.01 -1.04 -1.69
N GLY A 136 -0.09 -0.47 -2.16
CA GLY A 136 -0.77 0.64 -1.52
C GLY A 136 -2.27 0.44 -1.44
N GLY A 137 -2.91 1.16 -0.53
CA GLY A 137 -4.33 1.46 -0.58
C GLY A 137 -4.57 2.85 -1.17
N VAL A 138 -5.82 3.23 -1.33
CA VAL A 138 -6.20 4.58 -1.77
C VAL A 138 -7.27 5.17 -0.84
N GLY A 139 -7.15 6.45 -0.50
CA GLY A 139 -8.18 7.22 0.19
C GLY A 139 -9.42 7.46 -0.68
N GLU A 140 -10.53 7.87 -0.07
CA GLU A 140 -11.75 8.24 -0.81
C GLU A 140 -11.51 9.48 -1.70
N ASP A 141 -10.62 10.37 -1.26
CA ASP A 141 -10.12 11.56 -1.95
C ASP A 141 -8.92 11.28 -2.89
N GLY A 142 -8.55 10.02 -3.07
CA GLY A 142 -7.48 9.58 -3.96
C GLY A 142 -6.07 9.70 -3.43
N HIS A 143 -5.87 9.89 -2.12
CA HIS A 143 -4.54 9.92 -1.55
C HIS A 143 -3.88 8.53 -1.50
N LEU A 144 -2.55 8.50 -1.72
CA LEU A 144 -1.67 7.34 -1.50
C LEU A 144 -0.88 7.55 -0.21
N ALA A 145 -0.88 6.58 0.71
CA ALA A 145 -0.32 6.74 2.07
C ALA A 145 -0.94 7.98 2.73
N PHE A 146 -0.21 8.79 3.51
CA PHE A 146 -0.70 10.09 3.97
C PHE A 146 -0.34 11.25 3.02
N ASN A 147 -0.24 10.97 1.71
CA ASN A 147 -0.07 12.04 0.72
C ASN A 147 -1.42 12.63 0.32
N GLU A 148 -1.99 13.43 1.21
CA GLU A 148 -3.25 14.15 1.02
C GLU A 148 -3.30 14.90 -0.33
N PRO A 149 -4.49 15.25 -0.85
CA PRO A 149 -4.63 16.07 -2.04
C PRO A 149 -3.68 17.29 -2.03
N PHE A 150 -3.13 17.61 -3.19
CA PHE A 150 -2.14 18.65 -3.41
C PHE A 150 -0.72 18.34 -2.90
N SER A 151 -0.46 17.14 -2.41
CA SER A 151 0.92 16.68 -2.19
C SER A 151 1.67 16.54 -3.52
N SER A 152 2.95 16.92 -3.53
CA SER A 152 3.79 16.77 -4.73
C SER A 152 3.85 15.31 -5.18
N LEU A 153 3.66 15.06 -6.48
CA LEU A 153 3.82 13.71 -7.06
C LEU A 153 5.28 13.22 -7.06
N ASN A 154 6.23 14.09 -6.76
CA ASN A 154 7.65 13.73 -6.59
C ASN A 154 8.13 13.83 -5.13
N SER A 155 7.20 13.82 -4.17
CA SER A 155 7.54 13.88 -2.74
C SER A 155 8.27 12.62 -2.29
N ARG A 156 9.14 12.79 -1.28
CA ARG A 156 9.87 11.71 -0.62
C ARG A 156 9.31 11.50 0.79
N THR A 157 9.85 10.55 1.54
CA THR A 157 9.46 10.27 2.92
C THR A 157 9.64 11.51 3.80
N ARG A 158 8.59 11.84 4.58
CA ARG A 158 8.54 13.07 5.38
C ARG A 158 7.49 13.02 6.48
N ILE A 159 7.56 13.98 7.37
CA ILE A 159 6.52 14.26 8.36
C ILE A 159 5.31 14.90 7.64
N LYS A 160 4.11 14.45 7.98
CA LYS A 160 2.84 15.02 7.49
C LYS A 160 1.89 15.33 8.64
N THR A 161 1.27 16.51 8.58
CA THR A 161 0.09 16.83 9.38
C THR A 161 -1.11 16.17 8.71
N LEU A 162 -1.88 15.41 9.48
CA LEU A 162 -3.12 14.78 9.00
C LEU A 162 -4.22 15.83 8.87
N THR A 163 -5.05 15.71 7.83
CA THR A 163 -6.23 16.57 7.67
C THR A 163 -7.32 16.19 8.69
N GLU A 164 -8.24 17.12 8.96
CA GLU A 164 -9.39 16.84 9.84
C GLU A 164 -10.21 15.66 9.33
N ASP A 165 -10.43 15.55 8.03
CA ASP A 165 -11.15 14.44 7.41
C ASP A 165 -10.44 13.09 7.68
N THR A 166 -9.11 13.03 7.53
CA THR A 166 -8.31 11.84 7.83
C THR A 166 -8.39 11.49 9.31
N ILE A 167 -8.32 12.47 10.22
CA ILE A 167 -8.47 12.27 11.67
C ILE A 167 -9.86 11.72 11.99
N ILE A 168 -10.92 12.28 11.41
CA ILE A 168 -12.30 11.80 11.59
C ILE A 168 -12.45 10.37 11.09
N VAL A 169 -11.97 10.05 9.89
CA VAL A 169 -12.03 8.70 9.33
C VAL A 169 -11.26 7.71 10.20
N ASN A 170 -10.09 8.08 10.71
CA ASN A 170 -9.25 7.19 11.52
C ASN A 170 -9.74 7.08 12.98
N SER A 171 -10.58 8.02 13.48
CA SER A 171 -11.12 7.94 14.86
C SER A 171 -11.84 6.62 15.15
N ARG A 172 -12.38 5.95 14.12
CA ARG A 172 -13.00 4.61 14.25
C ARG A 172 -12.05 3.55 14.86
N PHE A 173 -10.74 3.75 14.76
CA PHE A 173 -9.74 2.90 15.38
C PHE A 173 -9.37 3.37 16.80
N PHE A 174 -9.81 4.55 17.22
CA PHE A 174 -9.52 5.19 18.50
C PHE A 174 -10.82 5.46 19.28
N ASP A 175 -11.67 4.45 19.43
CA ASP A 175 -12.96 4.51 20.15
C ASP A 175 -13.92 5.59 19.62
N ASN A 176 -13.81 5.99 18.36
CA ASN A 176 -14.48 7.14 17.72
C ASN A 176 -14.15 8.49 18.38
N ASP A 177 -13.01 8.60 19.06
CA ASP A 177 -12.53 9.84 19.67
C ASP A 177 -11.46 10.49 18.81
N VAL A 178 -11.79 11.58 18.13
CA VAL A 178 -10.90 12.35 17.27
C VAL A 178 -9.68 12.94 18.02
N ASN A 179 -9.80 13.14 19.36
CA ASN A 179 -8.72 13.68 20.17
C ASN A 179 -7.64 12.63 20.47
N LYS A 180 -7.96 11.35 20.37
CA LYS A 180 -7.00 10.26 20.54
C LYS A 180 -6.20 9.96 19.28
N VAL A 181 -6.66 10.39 18.12
CA VAL A 181 -5.95 10.19 16.85
C VAL A 181 -4.71 11.08 16.81
N PRO A 182 -3.50 10.53 16.54
CA PRO A 182 -2.32 11.35 16.33
C PRO A 182 -2.51 12.35 15.20
N LYS A 183 -1.97 13.56 15.36
CA LYS A 183 -2.10 14.63 14.36
C LYS A 183 -1.00 14.63 13.32
N LEU A 184 0.07 13.92 13.59
CA LEU A 184 1.25 13.80 12.72
C LEU A 184 1.50 12.34 12.39
N ALA A 185 2.01 12.11 11.19
CA ALA A 185 2.51 10.81 10.74
C ALA A 185 3.82 10.99 9.96
N LEU A 186 4.66 9.96 9.98
CA LEU A 186 5.72 9.76 8.99
C LEU A 186 5.14 8.99 7.83
N THR A 187 5.39 9.42 6.61
CA THR A 187 4.83 8.77 5.42
C THR A 187 5.79 8.80 4.24
N VAL A 188 5.87 7.70 3.52
CA VAL A 188 6.57 7.70 2.23
C VAL A 188 5.89 8.68 1.27
N GLY A 189 6.69 9.34 0.45
CA GLY A 189 6.17 10.24 -0.58
C GLY A 189 5.60 9.49 -1.79
N VAL A 190 4.81 10.19 -2.61
CA VAL A 190 4.31 9.66 -3.89
C VAL A 190 5.48 9.27 -4.80
N GLY A 191 6.54 10.09 -4.85
CA GLY A 191 7.75 9.79 -5.60
C GLY A 191 8.48 8.56 -5.07
N THR A 192 8.50 8.33 -3.75
CA THR A 192 9.06 7.11 -3.14
C THR A 192 8.28 5.87 -3.60
N VAL A 193 6.94 5.91 -3.51
CA VAL A 193 6.10 4.81 -4.00
C VAL A 193 6.33 4.56 -5.49
N CYS A 194 6.31 5.62 -6.31
CA CYS A 194 6.46 5.51 -7.76
C CYS A 194 7.88 5.19 -8.23
N SER A 195 8.90 5.25 -7.36
CA SER A 195 10.25 4.78 -7.68
C SER A 195 10.43 3.27 -7.55
N ALA A 196 9.45 2.55 -7.03
CA ALA A 196 9.44 1.09 -7.01
C ALA A 196 9.46 0.51 -8.44
N LYS A 197 9.95 -0.72 -8.61
CA LYS A 197 9.96 -1.39 -9.94
C LYS A 197 8.56 -1.72 -10.43
N GLN A 198 7.63 -1.98 -9.50
CA GLN A 198 6.21 -2.16 -9.74
C GLN A 198 5.41 -1.49 -8.61
N VAL A 199 4.22 -0.99 -8.92
CA VAL A 199 3.29 -0.44 -7.92
C VAL A 199 1.94 -1.08 -8.10
N MET A 200 1.37 -1.61 -7.01
CA MET A 200 0.01 -2.15 -6.96
C MET A 200 -0.82 -1.36 -5.95
N VAL A 201 -1.96 -0.86 -6.38
CA VAL A 201 -2.91 -0.17 -5.48
C VAL A 201 -4.20 -0.95 -5.39
N LEU A 202 -4.65 -1.22 -4.16
CA LEU A 202 -5.93 -1.86 -3.88
C LEU A 202 -7.00 -0.79 -3.65
N ALA A 203 -8.10 -0.87 -4.39
CA ALA A 203 -9.25 0.03 -4.25
C ALA A 203 -10.53 -0.79 -4.15
N LEU A 204 -11.07 -0.95 -2.94
CA LEU A 204 -12.20 -1.83 -2.65
C LEU A 204 -13.39 -1.07 -2.08
N GLY A 205 -14.57 -1.40 -2.58
CA GLY A 205 -15.85 -0.84 -2.15
C GLY A 205 -16.21 0.47 -2.84
N HIS A 206 -17.50 0.76 -2.86
CA HIS A 206 -18.09 1.90 -3.58
C HIS A 206 -17.51 3.27 -3.19
N LYS A 207 -17.08 3.44 -1.94
CA LYS A 207 -16.45 4.69 -1.49
C LYS A 207 -15.16 5.05 -2.25
N LYS A 208 -14.54 4.08 -2.96
CA LYS A 208 -13.34 4.29 -3.77
C LYS A 208 -13.65 4.59 -5.24
N ALA A 209 -14.91 4.55 -5.64
CA ALA A 209 -15.31 4.66 -7.05
C ALA A 209 -14.82 5.97 -7.69
N ARG A 210 -14.91 7.09 -6.96
CA ARG A 210 -14.43 8.39 -7.46
C ARG A 210 -12.91 8.42 -7.63
N ALA A 211 -12.16 7.90 -6.65
CA ALA A 211 -10.70 7.83 -6.73
C ALA A 211 -10.24 6.93 -7.89
N VAL A 212 -10.91 5.80 -8.09
CA VAL A 212 -10.68 4.89 -9.22
C VAL A 212 -10.95 5.59 -10.55
N GLN A 213 -12.09 6.30 -10.67
CA GLN A 213 -12.42 7.04 -11.88
C GLN A 213 -11.35 8.10 -12.19
N GLN A 214 -10.89 8.86 -11.20
CA GLN A 214 -9.82 9.83 -11.37
C GLN A 214 -8.49 9.16 -11.76
N CYS A 215 -8.15 8.03 -11.14
CA CYS A 215 -6.95 7.27 -11.45
C CYS A 215 -6.92 6.77 -12.89
N VAL A 216 -8.06 6.30 -13.41
CA VAL A 216 -8.13 5.61 -14.71
C VAL A 216 -8.45 6.56 -15.86
N GLU A 217 -9.37 7.49 -15.65
CA GLU A 217 -9.92 8.36 -16.70
C GLU A 217 -9.57 9.83 -16.54
N GLY A 218 -9.11 10.23 -15.33
CA GLY A 218 -8.74 11.61 -15.04
C GLY A 218 -7.37 11.99 -15.61
N ALA A 219 -7.06 13.27 -15.57
CA ALA A 219 -5.70 13.76 -15.86
C ALA A 219 -4.75 13.46 -14.69
N VAL A 220 -3.46 13.34 -14.96
CA VAL A 220 -2.44 13.29 -13.90
C VAL A 220 -2.47 14.61 -13.13
N SER A 221 -2.77 14.54 -11.85
CA SER A 221 -2.94 15.70 -10.99
C SER A 221 -2.59 15.40 -9.54
N HIS A 222 -1.90 16.31 -8.88
CA HIS A 222 -1.62 16.22 -7.46
C HIS A 222 -2.88 16.42 -6.59
N ALA A 223 -3.99 16.89 -7.16
CA ALA A 223 -5.28 16.90 -6.46
C ALA A 223 -5.82 15.49 -6.18
N TRP A 224 -5.34 14.51 -6.94
CA TRP A 224 -5.63 13.08 -6.81
C TRP A 224 -4.30 12.33 -6.93
N THR A 225 -3.57 12.15 -5.83
CA THR A 225 -2.20 11.63 -5.90
C THR A 225 -2.11 10.21 -6.46
N ILE A 226 -3.20 9.43 -6.39
CA ILE A 226 -3.33 8.13 -7.06
C ILE A 226 -3.10 8.22 -8.58
N THR A 227 -3.33 9.38 -9.21
CA THR A 227 -3.14 9.56 -10.66
C THR A 227 -1.68 9.44 -11.09
N ALA A 228 -0.73 9.52 -10.15
CA ALA A 228 0.68 9.24 -10.41
C ALA A 228 0.90 7.81 -10.97
N LEU A 229 0.00 6.87 -10.64
CA LEU A 229 0.04 5.50 -11.16
C LEU A 229 -0.04 5.43 -12.70
N GLN A 230 -0.67 6.42 -13.34
CA GLN A 230 -0.74 6.51 -14.80
C GLN A 230 0.64 6.67 -15.46
N MET A 231 1.59 7.32 -14.75
CA MET A 231 2.95 7.54 -15.25
C MET A 231 3.87 6.35 -14.97
N HIS A 232 3.45 5.42 -14.09
CA HIS A 232 4.28 4.30 -13.72
C HIS A 232 4.25 3.20 -14.82
N PRO A 233 5.42 2.73 -15.32
CA PRO A 233 5.48 1.76 -16.41
C PRO A 233 4.85 0.41 -16.08
N LYS A 234 4.84 0.04 -14.80
CA LYS A 234 4.27 -1.21 -14.27
C LYS A 234 3.30 -0.94 -13.13
N GLY A 235 2.43 0.06 -13.30
CA GLY A 235 1.35 0.36 -12.36
C GLY A 235 0.20 -0.63 -12.50
N ILE A 236 -0.35 -1.10 -11.38
CA ILE A 236 -1.48 -2.03 -11.29
C ILE A 236 -2.50 -1.44 -10.32
N LEU A 237 -3.75 -1.36 -10.74
CA LEU A 237 -4.88 -1.01 -9.90
C LEU A 237 -5.77 -2.23 -9.77
N VAL A 238 -5.98 -2.73 -8.55
CA VAL A 238 -6.84 -3.90 -8.27
C VAL A 238 -8.11 -3.42 -7.58
N CYS A 239 -9.24 -3.68 -8.19
CA CYS A 239 -10.56 -3.20 -7.78
C CYS A 239 -11.55 -4.35 -7.62
N ASP A 240 -12.59 -4.12 -6.80
CA ASP A 240 -13.83 -4.88 -6.88
C ASP A 240 -14.90 -4.15 -7.71
N GLU A 241 -15.98 -4.83 -8.08
CA GLU A 241 -17.09 -4.24 -8.87
C GLU A 241 -17.65 -2.94 -8.26
N PRO A 242 -17.89 -2.82 -6.92
CA PRO A 242 -18.36 -1.57 -6.35
C PRO A 242 -17.39 -0.39 -6.52
N ALA A 243 -16.07 -0.64 -6.54
CA ALA A 243 -15.07 0.41 -6.67
C ALA A 243 -14.93 0.96 -8.10
N VAL A 244 -15.48 0.30 -9.11
CA VAL A 244 -15.45 0.76 -10.50
C VAL A 244 -16.74 1.40 -10.97
N GLY A 245 -17.69 1.62 -10.05
CA GLY A 245 -19.04 2.11 -10.37
C GLY A 245 -19.13 3.50 -11.05
N GLU A 246 -18.06 4.30 -11.01
CA GLU A 246 -17.99 5.60 -11.70
C GLU A 246 -17.20 5.56 -13.03
N LEU A 247 -16.65 4.41 -13.41
CA LEU A 247 -16.00 4.28 -14.72
C LEU A 247 -17.04 4.34 -15.86
N LYS A 248 -16.65 4.94 -16.97
CA LYS A 248 -17.43 4.84 -18.21
C LYS A 248 -17.53 3.38 -18.66
N VAL A 249 -18.70 3.01 -19.18
CA VAL A 249 -18.98 1.62 -19.60
C VAL A 249 -17.93 1.07 -20.58
N ASN A 250 -17.43 1.89 -21.50
CA ASN A 250 -16.40 1.43 -22.45
C ASN A 250 -15.05 1.20 -21.79
N THR A 251 -14.68 2.02 -20.79
CA THR A 251 -13.46 1.85 -20.00
C THR A 251 -13.52 0.56 -19.18
N TYR A 252 -14.64 0.35 -18.47
CA TYR A 252 -14.89 -0.87 -17.72
C TYR A 252 -14.79 -2.11 -18.62
N ARG A 253 -15.50 -2.13 -19.74
CA ARG A 253 -15.47 -3.27 -20.69
C ARG A 253 -14.08 -3.55 -21.23
N TYR A 254 -13.35 -2.49 -21.57
CA TYR A 254 -11.98 -2.62 -22.07
C TYR A 254 -11.09 -3.38 -21.07
N PHE A 255 -11.08 -2.98 -19.81
CA PHE A 255 -10.23 -3.64 -18.82
C PHE A 255 -10.72 -5.03 -18.44
N LYS A 256 -12.02 -5.26 -18.35
CA LYS A 256 -12.57 -6.63 -18.13
C LYS A 256 -12.20 -7.57 -19.26
N ASP A 257 -12.07 -7.09 -20.48
CA ASP A 257 -11.73 -7.90 -21.65
C ASP A 257 -10.23 -8.23 -21.71
N ILE A 258 -9.36 -7.22 -21.62
CA ILE A 258 -7.91 -7.41 -21.79
C ILE A 258 -7.25 -8.11 -20.60
N GLU A 259 -7.82 -8.03 -19.39
CA GLU A 259 -7.26 -8.66 -18.18
C GLU A 259 -7.88 -10.02 -17.86
N LYS A 260 -8.81 -10.49 -18.68
CA LYS A 260 -9.49 -11.77 -18.47
C LYS A 260 -8.51 -12.95 -18.45
N GLY A 261 -8.40 -13.58 -17.27
CA GLY A 261 -7.51 -14.72 -17.05
C GLY A 261 -6.02 -14.38 -16.89
N ASN A 262 -5.67 -13.10 -16.75
CA ASN A 262 -4.29 -12.67 -16.48
C ASN A 262 -4.03 -12.56 -14.97
N LEU A 263 -2.91 -13.15 -14.51
CA LEU A 263 -2.33 -12.95 -13.19
C LEU A 263 -1.20 -11.91 -13.28
#